data_ccd949cf87f784f5ad3dfdae09611fe4
#
_entry.id   ccd949cf87f784f5ad3dfdae09611fe4
#
_cell.length_a   1.000
_cell.length_b   1.000
_cell.length_c   1.000
_cell.angle_alpha   90.00
_cell.angle_beta   90.00
_cell.angle_gamma   90.00
#
_symmetry.space_group_name_H-M   'P 1'
#
loop_
_entity.id
_entity.type
_entity.pdbx_description
1 polymer ?
#
loop_
_entity_poly.entity_id
_entity_poly.type
_entity_poly.pdbx_seq_one_letter_code
_entity_poly.pdbx_strand_id
1 'polypeptide(L)'
;MEAIQRKAYIDYLQSQNRASDITHEASEYRRKKAVEKVAQKIAAENAVATPDTPSPESEDNMSKTYREFMERFLPIHARKKNFSPKTYDSYRQNLETHIYPYFGDWVMSSITSSAIDGFIDHLFQKPCRGSKSYGKRTSEIPTLSSGTVKKCYNILTLGFETAKRWNYIAEIPNTKGPSEHYKRRKAWSAEYISKILDQIQEDPILHLSLHLAFVCSLRAGEIVAIDIHSINLDEGSMWISQILERVSDEALKNLSREKIAKVFPKQFSNAKSRLVLKIPKTEGSLRKQYLTSPLVQEIKERIAEINRAKESLGSEYQDNGLLICQPDGRPIDPNNLCKSFKEWQSAMNITDQIDLQGLRKSGQMHKIRLTKNNYQLVAANAGQSPEVLMHHYNEALEVEKQQLASMVESSFYPTPAKSNEKPASLDAAEILKLIQENPDLSAKLMQLLKVSA
;
A
#
# COMPACT_ATOMS: atom_id res chain seq x y z
N MET A 1 -18.04 16.24 4.00
CA MET A 1 -17.14 15.34 3.23
C MET A 1 -17.72 13.94 3.06
N GLU A 2 -18.20 13.30 4.11
CA GLU A 2 -18.95 12.02 4.06
C GLU A 2 -20.15 12.03 3.07
N ALA A 3 -20.80 13.17 2.94
CA ALA A 3 -21.92 13.36 1.99
C ALA A 3 -21.49 13.31 0.50
N ILE A 4 -20.27 13.76 0.18
CA ILE A 4 -19.75 13.76 -1.20
C ILE A 4 -19.34 12.34 -1.62
N GLN A 5 -18.68 11.60 -0.74
CA GLN A 5 -18.29 10.20 -0.99
C GLN A 5 -19.51 9.30 -1.15
N ARG A 6 -20.54 9.58 -0.37
CA ARG A 6 -21.79 8.83 -0.46
C ARG A 6 -22.56 9.18 -1.72
N LYS A 7 -22.56 10.44 -2.15
CA LYS A 7 -23.14 10.82 -3.42
C LYS A 7 -22.45 10.07 -4.57
N ALA A 8 -21.12 10.02 -4.59
CA ALA A 8 -20.37 9.26 -5.59
C ALA A 8 -20.69 7.76 -5.57
N TYR A 9 -20.89 7.16 -4.37
CA TYR A 9 -21.31 5.76 -4.26
C TYR A 9 -22.75 5.53 -4.67
N ILE A 10 -23.67 6.46 -4.35
CA ILE A 10 -25.07 6.42 -4.82
C ILE A 10 -25.13 6.59 -6.34
N ASP A 11 -24.36 7.53 -6.91
CA ASP A 11 -24.27 7.73 -8.35
C ASP A 11 -23.71 6.47 -9.04
N TYR A 12 -22.74 5.78 -8.42
CA TYR A 12 -22.24 4.48 -8.86
C TYR A 12 -23.34 3.39 -8.84
N LEU A 13 -24.10 3.24 -7.73
CA LEU A 13 -25.21 2.27 -7.65
C LEU A 13 -26.32 2.58 -8.66
N GLN A 14 -26.59 3.87 -8.92
CA GLN A 14 -27.53 4.30 -9.95
C GLN A 14 -27.07 3.92 -11.36
N SER A 15 -25.76 4.08 -11.63
CA SER A 15 -25.18 3.68 -12.92
C SER A 15 -25.26 2.18 -13.19
N GLN A 16 -25.38 1.37 -12.13
CA GLN A 16 -25.53 -0.09 -12.21
C GLN A 16 -27.00 -0.56 -12.25
N ASN A 17 -27.97 0.36 -12.39
CA ASN A 17 -29.41 0.04 -12.37
C ASN A 17 -29.90 -0.68 -11.08
N ARG A 18 -29.22 -0.47 -9.96
CA ARG A 18 -29.52 -1.09 -8.65
C ARG A 18 -30.37 -0.16 -7.78
N ALA A 19 -31.52 0.28 -8.29
CA ALA A 19 -32.41 1.23 -7.60
C ALA A 19 -32.94 0.70 -6.24
N SER A 20 -33.13 -0.61 -6.11
CA SER A 20 -33.57 -1.25 -4.86
C SER A 20 -32.50 -1.11 -3.74
N ASP A 21 -31.23 -1.23 -4.09
CA ASP A 21 -30.12 -1.14 -3.13
C ASP A 21 -29.94 0.30 -2.64
N ILE A 22 -30.22 1.28 -3.50
CA ILE A 22 -30.18 2.71 -3.18
C ILE A 22 -31.21 3.09 -2.12
N THR A 23 -32.44 2.58 -2.26
CA THR A 23 -33.52 2.84 -1.31
C THR A 23 -33.29 2.18 0.03
N HIS A 24 -32.75 0.97 0.03
CA HIS A 24 -32.37 0.25 1.25
C HIS A 24 -31.22 0.93 1.97
N GLU A 25 -30.13 1.27 1.27
CA GLU A 25 -28.99 1.98 1.85
C GLU A 25 -29.32 3.40 2.33
N ALA A 26 -30.14 4.14 1.60
CA ALA A 26 -30.60 5.46 2.04
C ALA A 26 -31.48 5.36 3.30
N SER A 27 -32.28 4.30 3.44
CA SER A 27 -33.08 4.01 4.63
C SER A 27 -32.22 3.60 5.83
N GLU A 28 -31.27 2.70 5.61
CA GLU A 28 -30.31 2.29 6.66
C GLU A 28 -29.46 3.45 7.17
N TYR A 29 -29.03 4.33 6.29
CA TYR A 29 -28.29 5.52 6.70
C TYR A 29 -29.13 6.50 7.53
N ARG A 30 -30.36 6.79 7.11
CA ARG A 30 -31.24 7.64 7.91
C ARG A 30 -31.46 7.02 9.29
N ARG A 31 -31.58 5.69 9.37
CA ARG A 31 -31.71 4.94 10.61
C ARG A 31 -30.43 4.99 11.45
N LYS A 32 -29.26 4.79 10.84
CA LYS A 32 -27.94 4.92 11.53
C LYS A 32 -27.72 6.35 12.02
N LYS A 33 -28.01 7.37 11.21
CA LYS A 33 -27.87 8.78 11.60
C LYS A 33 -28.85 9.20 12.68
N ALA A 34 -30.05 8.64 12.71
CA ALA A 34 -31.00 8.83 13.79
C ALA A 34 -30.51 8.17 15.09
N VAL A 35 -29.97 6.95 15.02
CA VAL A 35 -29.37 6.23 16.15
C VAL A 35 -28.12 6.95 16.66
N GLU A 36 -27.23 7.44 15.77
CA GLU A 36 -26.06 8.26 16.14
C GLU A 36 -26.47 9.56 16.84
N LYS A 37 -27.53 10.22 16.36
CA LYS A 37 -28.03 11.45 16.96
C LYS A 37 -28.65 11.21 18.35
N VAL A 38 -29.32 10.09 18.52
CA VAL A 38 -29.82 9.64 19.83
C VAL A 38 -28.67 9.21 20.74
N ALA A 39 -27.68 8.47 20.23
CA ALA A 39 -26.48 8.07 20.98
C ALA A 39 -25.63 9.28 21.39
N GLN A 40 -25.46 10.28 20.51
CA GLN A 40 -24.80 11.54 20.85
C GLN A 40 -25.57 12.35 21.87
N LYS A 41 -26.90 12.32 21.83
CA LYS A 41 -27.76 12.98 22.83
C LYS A 41 -27.69 12.29 24.20
N ILE A 42 -27.73 10.96 24.20
CA ILE A 42 -27.53 10.14 25.44
C ILE A 42 -26.09 10.30 25.95
N ALA A 43 -25.08 10.34 25.07
CA ALA A 43 -23.70 10.61 25.48
C ALA A 43 -23.50 12.03 26.02
N ALA A 44 -24.20 13.02 25.47
CA ALA A 44 -24.18 14.40 25.97
C ALA A 44 -24.94 14.54 27.30
N GLU A 45 -26.04 13.82 27.47
CA GLU A 45 -26.82 13.76 28.75
C GLU A 45 -26.03 12.97 29.82
N ASN A 46 -25.30 11.92 29.47
CA ASN A 46 -24.41 11.18 30.37
C ASN A 46 -23.04 11.88 30.58
N ALA A 47 -22.63 12.83 29.76
CA ALA A 47 -21.42 13.61 29.94
C ALA A 47 -21.54 14.71 31.03
N VAL A 48 -22.75 14.96 31.51
CA VAL A 48 -22.97 15.85 32.64
C VAL A 48 -22.78 15.12 34.00
N ALA A 49 -22.62 13.80 33.99
CA ALA A 49 -22.40 13.01 35.19
C ALA A 49 -21.23 12.03 35.01
N THR A 50 -20.02 12.55 34.98
CA THR A 50 -18.81 12.04 35.68
C THR A 50 -17.63 12.90 35.30
N PRO A 51 -17.04 13.66 36.23
CA PRO A 51 -15.66 14.05 36.06
C PRO A 51 -14.82 12.78 36.04
N ASP A 52 -13.83 12.71 35.10
CA ASP A 52 -12.67 11.82 35.18
C ASP A 52 -11.86 12.23 36.46
N THR A 53 -12.46 12.05 37.59
CA THR A 53 -11.78 12.12 38.90
C THR A 53 -11.22 10.71 39.09
N PRO A 54 -9.91 10.49 39.04
CA PRO A 54 -9.36 9.23 39.46
C PRO A 54 -9.73 9.04 40.92
N SER A 55 -10.46 7.96 41.22
CA SER A 55 -10.62 7.39 42.55
C SER A 55 -9.25 7.32 43.27
N PRO A 56 -9.16 7.34 44.59
CA PRO A 56 -7.91 7.40 45.35
C PRO A 56 -7.11 6.09 45.29
N GLU A 57 -6.66 5.74 44.09
CA GLU A 57 -5.72 4.65 43.76
C GLU A 57 -4.28 5.20 43.59
N SER A 58 -3.99 6.42 44.08
CA SER A 58 -2.79 7.15 43.71
C SER A 58 -1.48 6.57 44.29
N GLU A 59 -1.52 5.83 45.39
CA GLU A 59 -0.30 5.26 45.97
C GLU A 59 0.11 3.92 45.33
N ASP A 60 -0.83 3.16 44.76
CA ASP A 60 -0.54 1.86 44.14
C ASP A 60 -0.04 1.99 42.70
N ASN A 61 -0.31 3.06 41.99
CA ASN A 61 0.09 3.23 40.58
C ASN A 61 1.61 3.40 40.41
N MET A 62 2.31 4.00 41.38
CA MET A 62 3.76 4.20 41.28
C MET A 62 4.57 2.91 41.43
N SER A 63 3.98 1.83 41.95
CA SER A 63 4.58 0.50 42.08
C SER A 63 4.32 -0.39 40.86
N LYS A 64 3.45 0.03 39.93
CA LYS A 64 3.04 -0.75 38.80
C LYS A 64 4.13 -0.85 37.72
N THR A 65 4.17 -2.02 37.06
CA THR A 65 5.11 -2.28 35.99
C THR A 65 4.74 -1.59 34.68
N TYR A 66 5.71 -1.47 33.78
CA TYR A 66 5.47 -0.96 32.42
C TYR A 66 4.42 -1.79 31.67
N ARG A 67 4.43 -3.11 31.86
CA ARG A 67 3.45 -4.03 31.25
C ARG A 67 2.03 -3.72 31.76
N GLU A 68 1.83 -3.64 33.06
CA GLU A 68 0.52 -3.34 33.65
C GLU A 68 -0.02 -1.98 33.18
N PHE A 69 0.85 -0.98 33.08
CA PHE A 69 0.50 0.31 32.52
C PHE A 69 0.05 0.20 31.06
N MET A 70 0.85 -0.45 30.21
CA MET A 70 0.56 -0.54 28.79
C MET A 70 -0.68 -1.40 28.47
N GLU A 71 -0.93 -2.45 29.21
CA GLU A 71 -2.15 -3.27 29.10
C GLU A 71 -3.42 -2.46 29.38
N ARG A 72 -3.36 -1.53 30.34
CA ARG A 72 -4.44 -0.59 30.61
C ARG A 72 -4.51 0.55 29.58
N PHE A 73 -3.38 1.14 29.25
CA PHE A 73 -3.27 2.34 28.41
C PHE A 73 -3.57 2.08 26.94
N LEU A 74 -2.97 1.03 26.34
CA LEU A 74 -3.02 0.83 24.89
C LEU A 74 -4.44 0.68 24.33
N PRO A 75 -5.36 -0.11 24.93
CA PRO A 75 -6.74 -0.22 24.45
C PRO A 75 -7.49 1.11 24.48
N ILE A 76 -7.29 1.90 25.55
CA ILE A 76 -7.92 3.22 25.72
C ILE A 76 -7.38 4.19 24.65
N HIS A 77 -6.06 4.24 24.50
CA HIS A 77 -5.40 5.09 23.52
C HIS A 77 -5.79 4.72 22.09
N ALA A 78 -5.84 3.44 21.77
CA ALA A 78 -6.21 2.94 20.44
C ALA A 78 -7.66 3.33 20.08
N ARG A 79 -8.60 3.23 21.01
CA ARG A 79 -9.99 3.71 20.82
C ARG A 79 -10.04 5.22 20.64
N LYS A 80 -9.40 5.99 21.52
CA LYS A 80 -9.37 7.45 21.47
C LYS A 80 -8.75 7.98 20.15
N LYS A 81 -7.71 7.33 19.63
CA LYS A 81 -7.03 7.68 18.38
C LYS A 81 -7.59 6.96 17.15
N ASN A 82 -8.67 6.20 17.32
CA ASN A 82 -9.30 5.42 16.24
C ASN A 82 -8.28 4.58 15.45
N PHE A 83 -7.47 3.79 16.15
CA PHE A 83 -6.48 2.94 15.53
C PHE A 83 -7.15 1.93 14.59
N SER A 84 -6.49 1.67 13.46
CA SER A 84 -6.88 0.50 12.69
C SER A 84 -6.49 -0.78 13.42
N PRO A 85 -7.22 -1.89 13.22
CA PRO A 85 -6.85 -3.19 13.76
C PRO A 85 -5.39 -3.56 13.48
N LYS A 86 -4.90 -3.32 12.28
CA LYS A 86 -3.50 -3.58 11.91
C LYS A 86 -2.50 -2.72 12.67
N THR A 87 -2.86 -1.48 12.98
CA THR A 87 -2.03 -0.60 13.81
C THR A 87 -1.94 -1.14 15.22
N TYR A 88 -3.07 -1.52 15.81
CA TYR A 88 -3.13 -2.12 17.13
C TYR A 88 -2.28 -3.40 17.22
N ASP A 89 -2.46 -4.33 16.27
CA ASP A 89 -1.67 -5.55 16.17
C ASP A 89 -0.17 -5.27 16.08
N SER A 90 0.20 -4.24 15.30
CA SER A 90 1.60 -3.85 15.17
C SER A 90 2.20 -3.31 16.47
N TYR A 91 1.42 -2.54 17.26
CA TYR A 91 1.86 -2.05 18.56
C TYR A 91 2.03 -3.21 19.54
N ARG A 92 1.01 -4.08 19.64
CA ARG A 92 1.09 -5.27 20.47
C ARG A 92 2.28 -6.14 20.14
N GLN A 93 2.48 -6.46 18.86
CA GLN A 93 3.60 -7.29 18.43
C GLN A 93 4.95 -6.70 18.83
N ASN A 94 5.13 -5.37 18.71
CA ASN A 94 6.38 -4.74 19.14
C ASN A 94 6.53 -4.73 20.66
N LEU A 95 5.44 -4.55 21.41
CA LEU A 95 5.45 -4.68 22.88
C LEU A 95 5.89 -6.10 23.29
N GLU A 96 5.22 -7.12 22.79
CA GLU A 96 5.47 -8.54 23.13
C GLU A 96 6.88 -9.00 22.70
N THR A 97 7.34 -8.61 21.50
CA THR A 97 8.56 -9.15 20.90
C THR A 97 9.82 -8.39 21.34
N HIS A 98 9.68 -7.09 21.60
CA HIS A 98 10.85 -6.24 21.79
C HIS A 98 10.86 -5.49 23.12
N ILE A 99 9.73 -4.91 23.54
CA ILE A 99 9.73 -4.00 24.68
C ILE A 99 9.51 -4.75 26.00
N TYR A 100 8.51 -5.63 26.09
CA TYR A 100 8.23 -6.38 27.32
C TYR A 100 9.36 -7.31 27.75
N PRO A 101 10.10 -7.98 26.86
CA PRO A 101 11.28 -8.76 27.30
C PRO A 101 12.39 -7.95 27.95
N TYR A 102 12.38 -6.61 27.78
CA TYR A 102 13.38 -5.72 28.38
C TYR A 102 12.79 -4.93 29.56
N PHE A 103 11.67 -4.24 29.36
CA PHE A 103 11.06 -3.34 30.32
C PHE A 103 9.77 -3.86 30.96
N GLY A 104 9.22 -4.97 30.51
CA GLY A 104 7.86 -5.39 30.90
C GLY A 104 7.65 -5.44 32.41
N ASP A 105 8.63 -5.98 33.12
CA ASP A 105 8.56 -6.21 34.56
C ASP A 105 9.24 -5.10 35.39
N TRP A 106 9.76 -4.05 34.72
CA TRP A 106 10.30 -2.89 35.42
C TRP A 106 9.15 -2.03 35.96
N VAL A 107 9.32 -1.54 37.17
CA VAL A 107 8.42 -0.52 37.72
C VAL A 107 8.49 0.71 36.82
N MET A 108 7.34 1.25 36.39
CA MET A 108 7.28 2.34 35.42
C MET A 108 8.11 3.56 35.85
N SER A 109 8.12 3.87 37.17
CA SER A 109 8.87 4.99 37.73
C SER A 109 10.40 4.80 37.74
N SER A 110 10.88 3.58 37.55
CA SER A 110 12.33 3.28 37.49
C SER A 110 12.91 3.41 36.08
N ILE A 111 12.10 3.65 35.05
CA ILE A 111 12.56 3.79 33.67
C ILE A 111 13.18 5.17 33.48
N THR A 112 14.52 5.23 33.49
CA THR A 112 15.28 6.45 33.31
C THR A 112 15.66 6.71 31.85
N SER A 113 16.11 7.92 31.52
CA SER A 113 16.65 8.27 30.19
C SER A 113 17.79 7.36 29.80
N SER A 114 18.73 7.07 30.71
CA SER A 114 19.86 6.17 30.45
C SER A 114 19.42 4.72 30.18
N ALA A 115 18.36 4.24 30.86
CA ALA A 115 17.81 2.91 30.59
C ALA A 115 17.19 2.83 29.20
N ILE A 116 16.55 3.91 28.71
CA ILE A 116 15.98 4.01 27.36
C ILE A 116 17.10 4.01 26.32
N ASP A 117 18.20 4.75 26.53
CA ASP A 117 19.35 4.76 25.62
C ASP A 117 19.98 3.36 25.55
N GLY A 118 20.17 2.68 26.70
CA GLY A 118 20.64 1.30 26.73
C GLY A 118 19.71 0.31 26.00
N PHE A 119 18.40 0.52 26.07
CA PHE A 119 17.43 -0.28 25.30
C PHE A 119 17.56 -0.06 23.79
N ILE A 120 17.77 1.18 23.34
CA ILE A 120 17.98 1.50 21.92
C ILE A 120 19.22 0.76 21.41
N ASP A 121 20.33 0.82 22.15
CA ASP A 121 21.57 0.13 21.79
C ASP A 121 21.38 -1.39 21.76
N HIS A 122 20.66 -1.96 22.75
CA HIS A 122 20.30 -3.36 22.75
C HIS A 122 19.50 -3.75 21.50
N LEU A 123 18.55 -2.94 21.06
CA LEU A 123 17.75 -3.22 19.88
C LEU A 123 18.58 -3.17 18.59
N PHE A 124 19.55 -2.27 18.46
CA PHE A 124 20.46 -2.22 17.31
C PHE A 124 21.34 -3.47 17.20
N GLN A 125 21.64 -4.10 18.32
CA GLN A 125 22.41 -5.35 18.36
C GLN A 125 21.53 -6.61 18.26
N LYS A 126 20.21 -6.49 18.45
CA LYS A 126 19.27 -7.62 18.48
C LYS A 126 19.13 -8.25 17.09
N PRO A 127 19.42 -9.58 16.94
CA PRO A 127 19.20 -10.27 15.67
C PRO A 127 17.72 -10.29 15.26
N CYS A 128 17.47 -10.02 13.97
CA CYS A 128 16.13 -10.10 13.38
C CYS A 128 15.76 -11.57 13.12
N ARG A 129 15.36 -12.29 14.16
CA ARG A 129 14.96 -13.70 14.05
C ARG A 129 13.55 -13.87 13.49
N GLY A 130 13.39 -14.75 12.53
CA GLY A 130 12.12 -15.11 11.90
C GLY A 130 12.27 -16.40 11.10
N SER A 131 11.27 -16.79 10.34
CA SER A 131 11.30 -18.01 9.54
C SER A 131 12.51 -18.10 8.59
N LYS A 132 13.02 -16.97 8.12
CA LYS A 132 14.19 -16.87 7.24
C LYS A 132 15.53 -17.06 7.96
N SER A 133 15.55 -17.00 9.28
CA SER A 133 16.75 -17.20 10.11
C SER A 133 16.86 -18.61 10.65
N TYR A 134 15.92 -19.49 10.34
CA TYR A 134 15.96 -20.89 10.78
C TYR A 134 17.20 -21.59 10.22
N GLY A 135 17.96 -22.26 11.09
CA GLY A 135 19.21 -22.92 10.73
C GLY A 135 20.43 -22.05 10.50
N LYS A 136 20.30 -20.71 10.58
CA LYS A 136 21.42 -19.78 10.43
C LYS A 136 22.12 -19.50 11.76
N ARG A 137 23.45 -19.28 11.71
CA ARG A 137 24.21 -18.79 12.85
C ARG A 137 23.78 -17.36 13.18
N THR A 138 23.86 -16.98 14.46
CA THR A 138 23.45 -15.62 14.91
C THR A 138 24.23 -14.51 14.18
N SER A 139 25.51 -14.72 13.87
CA SER A 139 26.36 -13.80 13.10
C SER A 139 25.91 -13.58 11.65
N GLU A 140 25.14 -14.51 11.09
CA GLU A 140 24.62 -14.45 9.72
C GLU A 140 23.22 -13.78 9.65
N ILE A 141 22.61 -13.51 10.80
CA ILE A 141 21.28 -12.93 10.90
C ILE A 141 21.43 -11.41 11.01
N PRO A 142 20.84 -10.62 10.11
CA PRO A 142 20.91 -9.16 10.21
C PRO A 142 20.21 -8.68 11.50
N THR A 143 20.70 -7.59 12.06
CA THR A 143 20.08 -6.93 13.21
C THR A 143 18.82 -6.18 12.82
N LEU A 144 18.07 -5.69 13.81
CA LEU A 144 16.86 -4.91 13.57
C LEU A 144 17.17 -3.63 12.77
N SER A 145 16.28 -3.28 11.86
CA SER A 145 16.39 -2.04 11.08
C SER A 145 16.17 -0.80 11.97
N SER A 146 16.82 0.32 11.62
CA SER A 146 16.63 1.60 12.31
C SER A 146 15.15 2.02 12.38
N GLY A 147 14.35 1.76 11.35
CA GLY A 147 12.91 2.00 11.37
C GLY A 147 12.17 1.15 12.40
N THR A 148 12.58 -0.11 12.62
CA THR A 148 12.00 -0.95 13.69
C THR A 148 12.38 -0.44 15.06
N VAL A 149 13.66 -0.08 15.25
CA VAL A 149 14.15 0.50 16.52
C VAL A 149 13.42 1.80 16.83
N LYS A 150 13.30 2.71 15.84
CA LYS A 150 12.53 3.96 15.98
C LYS A 150 11.08 3.72 16.37
N LYS A 151 10.46 2.69 15.78
CA LYS A 151 9.09 2.32 16.10
C LYS A 151 8.95 1.80 17.54
N CYS A 152 9.87 0.95 18.00
CA CYS A 152 9.90 0.50 19.40
C CYS A 152 10.07 1.68 20.37
N TYR A 153 10.99 2.61 20.06
CA TYR A 153 11.15 3.83 20.83
C TYR A 153 9.87 4.66 20.91
N ASN A 154 9.20 4.90 19.77
CA ASN A 154 7.96 5.66 19.73
C ASN A 154 6.83 4.98 20.53
N ILE A 155 6.78 3.64 20.55
CA ILE A 155 5.80 2.89 21.33
C ILE A 155 6.13 2.96 22.82
N LEU A 156 7.41 2.79 23.19
CA LEU A 156 7.88 2.88 24.57
C LEU A 156 7.52 4.23 25.20
N THR A 157 7.77 5.31 24.48
CA THR A 157 7.58 6.68 24.97
C THR A 157 6.15 7.21 24.82
N LEU A 158 5.30 6.50 24.04
CA LEU A 158 3.95 6.95 23.69
C LEU A 158 3.07 7.27 24.92
N GLY A 159 3.24 6.52 25.98
CA GLY A 159 2.40 6.60 27.17
C GLY A 159 2.92 7.51 28.28
N PHE A 160 4.13 8.04 28.21
CA PHE A 160 4.77 8.75 29.33
C PHE A 160 3.98 9.97 29.83
N GLU A 161 3.42 10.78 28.95
CA GLU A 161 2.55 11.88 29.34
C GLU A 161 1.30 11.41 30.09
N THR A 162 0.72 10.29 29.64
CA THR A 162 -0.43 9.70 30.31
C THR A 162 -0.04 9.03 31.62
N ALA A 163 1.14 8.37 31.66
CA ALA A 163 1.68 7.77 32.85
C ALA A 163 1.93 8.82 33.95
N LYS A 164 2.44 10.00 33.58
CA LYS A 164 2.58 11.14 34.50
C LYS A 164 1.22 11.61 35.00
N ARG A 165 0.23 11.79 34.11
CA ARG A 165 -1.13 12.21 34.49
C ARG A 165 -1.85 11.19 35.36
N TRP A 166 -1.54 9.89 35.19
CA TRP A 166 -2.13 8.80 36.00
C TRP A 166 -1.30 8.45 37.24
N ASN A 167 -0.27 9.23 37.58
CA ASN A 167 0.62 9.04 38.72
C ASN A 167 1.41 7.70 38.70
N TYR A 168 1.77 7.18 37.52
CA TYR A 168 2.70 6.05 37.38
C TYR A 168 4.17 6.50 37.44
N ILE A 169 4.44 7.76 37.03
CA ILE A 169 5.75 8.39 37.06
C ILE A 169 5.64 9.83 37.57
N ALA A 170 6.66 10.30 38.28
CA ALA A 170 6.72 11.70 38.75
C ALA A 170 7.18 12.62 37.58
N GLU A 171 8.18 12.19 36.81
CA GLU A 171 8.76 12.95 35.72
C GLU A 171 8.85 12.13 34.44
N ILE A 172 8.72 12.81 33.28
CA ILE A 172 8.88 12.17 31.97
C ILE A 172 10.37 12.09 31.65
N PRO A 173 10.93 10.89 31.34
CA PRO A 173 12.32 10.75 30.93
C PRO A 173 12.63 11.63 29.71
N ASN A 174 13.65 12.47 29.81
CA ASN A 174 14.09 13.30 28.69
C ASN A 174 14.98 12.46 27.76
N THR A 175 14.42 12.02 26.63
CA THR A 175 15.10 11.14 25.69
C THR A 175 14.95 11.62 24.25
N LYS A 176 15.93 11.27 23.43
CA LYS A 176 15.94 11.55 21.99
C LYS A 176 15.87 10.24 21.21
N GLY A 177 14.85 10.10 20.37
CA GLY A 177 14.71 8.90 19.56
C GLY A 177 15.81 8.74 18.51
N PRO A 178 16.11 7.49 18.10
CA PRO A 178 17.11 7.24 17.06
C PRO A 178 16.70 7.82 15.72
N SER A 179 17.69 8.18 14.89
CA SER A 179 17.47 8.58 13.51
C SER A 179 17.06 7.36 12.68
N GLU A 180 16.18 7.58 11.70
CA GLU A 180 15.73 6.55 10.79
C GLU A 180 16.51 6.63 9.48
N HIS A 181 17.17 5.52 9.11
CA HIS A 181 17.79 5.36 7.80
C HIS A 181 16.84 4.60 6.89
N TYR A 182 16.17 5.32 6.02
CA TYR A 182 15.22 4.73 5.09
C TYR A 182 15.95 4.01 3.94
N LYS A 183 15.75 2.69 3.83
CA LYS A 183 16.18 1.94 2.64
C LYS A 183 15.17 2.16 1.54
N ARG A 184 15.64 2.78 0.46
CA ARG A 184 14.81 3.05 -0.70
C ARG A 184 14.41 1.75 -1.40
N ARG A 185 13.13 1.62 -1.77
CA ARG A 185 12.65 0.46 -2.52
C ARG A 185 13.16 0.49 -3.94
N LYS A 186 13.62 -0.66 -4.41
CA LYS A 186 13.95 -0.87 -5.81
C LYS A 186 12.70 -0.77 -6.69
N ALA A 187 12.89 -0.45 -7.95
CA ALA A 187 11.86 -0.39 -8.98
C ALA A 187 12.43 -0.95 -10.28
N TRP A 188 11.59 -1.59 -11.07
CA TRP A 188 11.94 -2.08 -12.41
C TRP A 188 11.51 -1.09 -13.49
N SER A 189 12.16 -1.13 -14.66
CA SER A 189 11.70 -0.36 -15.81
C SER A 189 10.41 -0.96 -16.40
N ALA A 190 9.66 -0.16 -17.17
CA ALA A 190 8.45 -0.61 -17.83
C ALA A 190 8.72 -1.75 -18.83
N GLU A 191 9.82 -1.64 -19.57
CA GLU A 191 10.25 -2.64 -20.55
C GLU A 191 10.59 -3.98 -19.88
N TYR A 192 11.22 -3.93 -18.68
CA TYR A 192 11.51 -5.15 -17.94
C TYR A 192 10.23 -5.78 -17.38
N ILE A 193 9.29 -4.97 -16.90
CA ILE A 193 8.00 -5.46 -16.40
C ILE A 193 7.19 -6.10 -17.52
N SER A 194 7.19 -5.54 -18.73
CA SER A 194 6.54 -6.18 -19.89
C SER A 194 7.07 -7.59 -20.12
N LYS A 195 8.40 -7.76 -20.12
CA LYS A 195 9.03 -9.09 -20.26
C LYS A 195 8.67 -10.05 -19.13
N ILE A 196 8.54 -9.55 -17.91
CA ILE A 196 8.11 -10.34 -16.74
C ILE A 196 6.66 -10.82 -16.92
N LEU A 197 5.76 -9.94 -17.36
CA LEU A 197 4.37 -10.32 -17.63
C LEU A 197 4.27 -11.38 -18.71
N ASP A 198 5.06 -11.28 -19.78
CA ASP A 198 5.11 -12.31 -20.83
C ASP A 198 5.56 -13.68 -20.32
N GLN A 199 6.39 -13.71 -19.27
CA GLN A 199 6.92 -14.96 -18.67
C GLN A 199 5.98 -15.62 -17.62
N ILE A 200 5.02 -14.88 -17.10
CA ILE A 200 4.18 -15.36 -15.98
C ILE A 200 2.75 -15.77 -16.41
N GLN A 201 2.50 -15.95 -17.67
CA GLN A 201 1.18 -16.26 -18.22
C GLN A 201 0.57 -17.58 -17.69
N GLU A 202 1.39 -18.53 -17.21
CA GLU A 202 0.93 -19.80 -16.64
C GLU A 202 0.21 -19.66 -15.29
N ASP A 203 0.38 -18.53 -14.58
CA ASP A 203 -0.36 -18.20 -13.35
C ASP A 203 -1.24 -16.96 -13.59
N PRO A 204 -2.48 -17.13 -14.08
CA PRO A 204 -3.36 -16.00 -14.44
C PRO A 204 -3.67 -15.08 -13.25
N ILE A 205 -3.74 -15.64 -12.04
CA ILE A 205 -4.03 -14.84 -10.82
C ILE A 205 -2.84 -13.94 -10.49
N LEU A 206 -1.63 -14.48 -10.55
CA LEU A 206 -0.43 -13.70 -10.30
C LEU A 206 -0.19 -12.70 -11.42
N HIS A 207 -0.33 -13.11 -12.70
CA HIS A 207 -0.21 -12.24 -13.86
C HIS A 207 -1.12 -11.01 -13.74
N LEU A 208 -2.43 -11.21 -13.59
CA LEU A 208 -3.40 -10.13 -13.44
C LEU A 208 -3.08 -9.24 -12.22
N SER A 209 -2.64 -9.85 -11.10
CA SER A 209 -2.25 -9.10 -9.89
C SER A 209 -1.06 -8.18 -10.13
N LEU A 210 -0.03 -8.64 -10.87
CA LEU A 210 1.13 -7.82 -11.22
C LEU A 210 0.76 -6.72 -12.23
N HIS A 211 -0.06 -7.05 -13.21
CA HIS A 211 -0.57 -6.09 -14.19
C HIS A 211 -1.35 -4.96 -13.51
N LEU A 212 -2.26 -5.29 -12.58
CA LEU A 212 -2.99 -4.33 -11.76
C LEU A 212 -2.06 -3.49 -10.85
N ALA A 213 -1.04 -4.10 -10.26
CA ALA A 213 -0.06 -3.41 -9.42
C ALA A 213 0.70 -2.35 -10.20
N PHE A 214 1.10 -2.64 -11.43
CA PHE A 214 1.85 -1.73 -12.29
C PHE A 214 0.95 -0.68 -12.94
N VAL A 215 -0.07 -1.11 -13.71
CA VAL A 215 -0.92 -0.21 -14.51
C VAL A 215 -1.80 0.67 -13.63
N CYS A 216 -2.47 0.10 -12.62
CA CYS A 216 -3.34 0.85 -11.72
C CYS A 216 -2.64 1.35 -10.45
N SER A 217 -1.36 1.03 -10.28
CA SER A 217 -0.58 1.38 -9.07
C SER A 217 -1.27 0.95 -7.78
N LEU A 218 -1.82 -0.27 -7.73
CA LEU A 218 -2.56 -0.79 -6.57
C LEU A 218 -1.63 -1.38 -5.51
N ARG A 219 -2.09 -1.35 -4.25
CA ARG A 219 -1.45 -2.07 -3.13
C ARG A 219 -1.94 -3.52 -3.11
N ALA A 220 -1.14 -4.45 -2.58
CA ALA A 220 -1.52 -5.87 -2.49
C ALA A 220 -2.91 -6.06 -1.85
N GLY A 221 -3.21 -5.35 -0.76
CA GLY A 221 -4.51 -5.43 -0.10
C GLY A 221 -5.67 -4.82 -0.89
N GLU A 222 -5.41 -3.86 -1.80
CA GLU A 222 -6.39 -3.31 -2.73
C GLU A 222 -6.66 -4.30 -3.88
N ILE A 223 -5.61 -4.95 -4.42
CA ILE A 223 -5.70 -5.92 -5.51
C ILE A 223 -6.62 -7.09 -5.13
N VAL A 224 -6.35 -7.73 -3.98
CA VAL A 224 -7.13 -8.90 -3.53
C VAL A 224 -8.51 -8.53 -2.96
N ALA A 225 -8.84 -7.23 -2.88
CA ALA A 225 -10.11 -6.72 -2.43
C ALA A 225 -10.99 -6.19 -3.57
N ILE A 226 -10.56 -6.31 -4.84
CA ILE A 226 -11.36 -5.82 -5.97
C ILE A 226 -12.67 -6.61 -6.03
N ASP A 227 -13.76 -5.87 -5.89
CA ASP A 227 -15.11 -6.39 -6.08
C ASP A 227 -15.47 -6.41 -7.57
N ILE A 228 -15.85 -7.56 -8.09
CA ILE A 228 -16.27 -7.72 -9.50
C ILE A 228 -17.39 -6.71 -9.84
N HIS A 229 -18.31 -6.46 -8.91
CA HIS A 229 -19.42 -5.51 -9.10
C HIS A 229 -18.98 -4.05 -9.13
N SER A 230 -17.74 -3.76 -8.72
CA SER A 230 -17.16 -2.41 -8.81
C SER A 230 -16.53 -2.10 -10.18
N ILE A 231 -16.54 -3.06 -11.12
CA ILE A 231 -15.92 -2.97 -12.43
C ILE A 231 -16.99 -2.66 -13.49
N ASN A 232 -16.76 -1.61 -14.27
CA ASN A 232 -17.52 -1.30 -15.46
C ASN A 232 -16.66 -1.62 -16.69
N LEU A 233 -16.94 -2.77 -17.31
CA LEU A 233 -16.16 -3.27 -18.47
C LEU A 233 -16.44 -2.47 -19.75
N ASP A 234 -17.62 -1.86 -19.89
CA ASP A 234 -17.98 -1.06 -21.06
C ASP A 234 -17.27 0.30 -21.03
N GLU A 235 -17.20 0.91 -19.86
CA GLU A 235 -16.45 2.16 -19.67
C GLU A 235 -14.93 1.91 -19.52
N GLY A 236 -14.50 0.69 -19.30
CA GLY A 236 -13.11 0.37 -18.97
C GLY A 236 -12.67 1.02 -17.65
N SER A 237 -13.47 0.89 -16.60
CA SER A 237 -13.18 1.50 -15.30
C SER A 237 -13.53 0.59 -14.13
N MET A 238 -12.95 0.89 -12.95
CA MET A 238 -13.31 0.21 -11.69
C MET A 238 -13.16 1.17 -10.50
N TRP A 239 -13.92 0.89 -9.43
CA TRP A 239 -13.78 1.58 -8.15
C TRP A 239 -12.89 0.81 -7.19
N ILE A 240 -11.89 1.49 -6.63
CA ILE A 240 -11.09 0.97 -5.52
C ILE A 240 -11.69 1.52 -4.23
N SER A 241 -12.51 0.70 -3.57
CA SER A 241 -13.30 1.08 -2.40
C SER A 241 -13.03 0.24 -1.16
N GLN A 242 -12.21 -0.82 -1.29
CA GLN A 242 -12.00 -1.80 -0.23
C GLN A 242 -10.54 -2.22 -0.13
N ILE A 243 -10.18 -2.72 1.04
CA ILE A 243 -8.87 -3.30 1.32
C ILE A 243 -9.08 -4.60 2.08
N LEU A 244 -8.43 -5.67 1.65
CA LEU A 244 -8.37 -6.93 2.38
C LEU A 244 -7.10 -6.96 3.23
N GLU A 245 -7.22 -7.27 4.51
CA GLU A 245 -6.07 -7.44 5.40
C GLU A 245 -6.31 -8.54 6.43
N ARG A 246 -5.22 -9.10 6.96
CA ARG A 246 -5.26 -10.05 8.08
C ARG A 246 -5.18 -9.28 9.40
N VAL A 247 -6.10 -9.60 10.31
CA VAL A 247 -6.29 -8.94 11.60
C VAL A 247 -6.42 -9.98 12.70
N SER A 248 -5.86 -9.72 13.89
CA SER A 248 -6.04 -10.59 15.05
C SER A 248 -7.47 -10.54 15.60
N ASP A 249 -7.91 -11.65 16.20
CA ASP A 249 -9.21 -11.71 16.87
C ASP A 249 -9.30 -10.71 18.03
N GLU A 250 -8.18 -10.41 18.65
CA GLU A 250 -8.10 -9.46 19.76
C GLU A 250 -8.30 -8.01 19.29
N ALA A 251 -7.64 -7.61 18.19
CA ALA A 251 -7.88 -6.29 17.62
C ALA A 251 -9.35 -6.11 17.20
N LEU A 252 -9.98 -7.18 16.70
CA LEU A 252 -11.41 -7.15 16.37
C LEU A 252 -12.34 -7.04 17.59
N LYS A 253 -11.89 -7.48 18.77
CA LYS A 253 -12.64 -7.32 20.02
C LYS A 253 -12.51 -5.93 20.62
N ASN A 254 -11.31 -5.35 20.55
CA ASN A 254 -10.96 -4.12 21.27
C ASN A 254 -11.24 -2.83 20.49
N LEU A 255 -11.45 -2.91 19.17
CA LEU A 255 -11.59 -1.75 18.31
C LEU A 255 -12.97 -1.67 17.64
N SER A 256 -13.33 -0.45 17.23
CA SER A 256 -14.55 -0.21 16.46
C SER A 256 -14.56 -1.00 15.14
N ARG A 257 -15.70 -1.57 14.80
CA ARG A 257 -15.94 -2.29 13.55
C ARG A 257 -16.56 -1.44 12.46
N GLU A 258 -16.74 -0.15 12.66
CA GLU A 258 -17.44 0.74 11.72
C GLU A 258 -16.89 0.71 10.29
N LYS A 259 -15.57 0.48 10.15
CA LYS A 259 -14.90 0.42 8.84
C LYS A 259 -14.71 -1.01 8.33
N ILE A 260 -15.23 -2.02 9.02
CA ILE A 260 -15.15 -3.42 8.60
C ILE A 260 -16.42 -3.77 7.83
N ALA A 261 -16.27 -4.01 6.52
CA ALA A 261 -17.39 -4.41 5.66
C ALA A 261 -17.72 -5.89 5.82
N LYS A 262 -16.70 -6.75 5.92
CA LYS A 262 -16.87 -8.20 6.02
C LYS A 262 -15.74 -8.84 6.84
N VAL A 263 -16.09 -9.79 7.68
CA VAL A 263 -15.14 -10.66 8.41
C VAL A 263 -15.25 -12.06 7.84
N PHE A 264 -14.15 -12.58 7.31
CA PHE A 264 -14.13 -13.95 6.75
C PHE A 264 -13.98 -15.00 7.84
N PRO A 265 -14.45 -16.24 7.59
CA PRO A 265 -14.21 -17.37 8.46
C PRO A 265 -12.71 -17.60 8.70
N LYS A 266 -12.38 -18.23 9.82
CA LYS A 266 -11.01 -18.64 10.07
C LYS A 266 -10.61 -19.74 9.09
N GLN A 267 -9.40 -19.64 8.57
CA GLN A 267 -8.84 -20.67 7.68
C GLN A 267 -8.60 -22.00 8.43
N PHE A 268 -8.24 -21.90 9.72
CA PHE A 268 -8.08 -23.03 10.63
C PHE A 268 -8.76 -22.71 11.96
N SER A 269 -9.34 -23.69 12.63
CA SER A 269 -10.08 -23.50 13.89
C SER A 269 -9.24 -22.85 15.00
N ASN A 270 -7.95 -23.17 15.07
CA ASN A 270 -7.00 -22.64 16.06
C ASN A 270 -6.36 -21.31 15.63
N ALA A 271 -6.67 -20.76 14.46
CA ALA A 271 -6.11 -19.50 14.01
C ALA A 271 -6.51 -18.34 14.94
N LYS A 272 -5.55 -17.50 15.33
CA LYS A 272 -5.75 -16.32 16.17
C LYS A 272 -6.01 -15.04 15.37
N SER A 273 -6.13 -15.16 14.05
CA SER A 273 -6.37 -14.06 13.12
C SER A 273 -7.26 -14.50 11.96
N ARG A 274 -7.88 -13.55 11.31
CA ARG A 274 -8.72 -13.77 10.14
C ARG A 274 -8.58 -12.66 9.11
N LEU A 275 -9.05 -12.91 7.90
CA LEU A 275 -9.13 -11.89 6.86
C LEU A 275 -10.36 -11.01 7.08
N VAL A 276 -10.21 -9.73 6.81
CA VAL A 276 -11.30 -8.75 6.89
C VAL A 276 -11.25 -7.84 5.65
N LEU A 277 -12.41 -7.57 5.08
CA LEU A 277 -12.61 -6.48 4.15
C LEU A 277 -12.94 -5.23 4.95
N LYS A 278 -12.27 -4.14 4.65
CA LYS A 278 -12.52 -2.85 5.27
C LYS A 278 -12.52 -1.71 4.26
N ILE A 279 -13.20 -0.64 4.62
CA ILE A 279 -13.15 0.62 3.90
C ILE A 279 -11.79 1.29 4.14
N PRO A 280 -11.12 1.88 3.13
CA PRO A 280 -9.87 2.59 3.29
C PRO A 280 -9.96 3.72 4.33
N LYS A 281 -8.82 4.04 4.98
CA LYS A 281 -8.77 5.07 6.04
C LYS A 281 -8.92 6.49 5.52
N THR A 282 -8.44 6.76 4.30
CA THR A 282 -8.33 8.10 3.71
C THR A 282 -9.21 8.21 2.49
N GLU A 283 -9.78 9.38 2.29
CA GLU A 283 -10.61 9.71 1.12
C GLU A 283 -9.88 9.48 -0.20
N GLY A 284 -8.62 9.87 -0.29
CA GLY A 284 -7.79 9.66 -1.48
C GLY A 284 -7.54 8.19 -1.83
N SER A 285 -7.84 7.26 -0.91
CA SER A 285 -7.77 5.82 -1.22
C SER A 285 -9.04 5.32 -1.93
N LEU A 286 -10.18 6.00 -1.77
CA LEU A 286 -11.40 5.73 -2.51
C LEU A 286 -11.33 6.46 -3.85
N ARG A 287 -11.20 5.71 -4.94
CA ARG A 287 -10.94 6.31 -6.26
C ARG A 287 -11.41 5.44 -7.40
N LYS A 288 -11.77 6.09 -8.50
CA LYS A 288 -12.04 5.45 -9.79
C LYS A 288 -10.70 5.25 -10.53
N GLN A 289 -10.50 4.06 -11.07
CA GLN A 289 -9.39 3.72 -11.94
C GLN A 289 -9.90 3.50 -13.34
N TYR A 290 -9.21 4.05 -14.34
CA TYR A 290 -9.42 3.73 -15.74
C TYR A 290 -8.45 2.64 -16.17
N LEU A 291 -8.95 1.69 -16.93
CA LEU A 291 -8.26 0.47 -17.33
C LEU A 291 -7.78 0.58 -18.77
N THR A 292 -6.64 0.01 -19.06
CA THR A 292 -6.18 -0.16 -20.45
C THR A 292 -6.95 -1.30 -21.12
N SER A 293 -7.10 -1.26 -22.44
CA SER A 293 -7.83 -2.30 -23.17
C SER A 293 -7.32 -3.71 -22.93
N PRO A 294 -5.98 -3.97 -22.87
CA PRO A 294 -5.47 -5.30 -22.52
C PRO A 294 -5.90 -5.76 -21.11
N LEU A 295 -5.88 -4.83 -20.14
CA LEU A 295 -6.30 -5.15 -18.77
C LEU A 295 -7.81 -5.43 -18.67
N VAL A 296 -8.63 -4.71 -19.44
CA VAL A 296 -10.09 -4.99 -19.56
C VAL A 296 -10.31 -6.40 -20.09
N GLN A 297 -9.56 -6.81 -21.13
CA GLN A 297 -9.67 -8.13 -21.71
C GLN A 297 -9.28 -9.23 -20.70
N GLU A 298 -8.17 -9.06 -20.01
CA GLU A 298 -7.69 -9.99 -18.97
C GLU A 298 -8.70 -10.12 -17.81
N ILE A 299 -9.30 -9.00 -17.39
CA ILE A 299 -10.37 -9.02 -16.38
C ILE A 299 -11.62 -9.78 -16.88
N LYS A 300 -12.01 -9.62 -18.14
CA LYS A 300 -13.13 -10.38 -18.73
C LYS A 300 -12.85 -11.88 -18.70
N GLU A 301 -11.66 -12.30 -19.09
CA GLU A 301 -11.23 -13.69 -19.07
C GLU A 301 -11.27 -14.25 -17.64
N ARG A 302 -10.76 -13.48 -16.67
CA ARG A 302 -10.80 -13.86 -15.24
C ARG A 302 -12.23 -13.99 -14.71
N ILE A 303 -13.13 -13.09 -15.07
CA ILE A 303 -14.56 -13.19 -14.68
C ILE A 303 -15.19 -14.46 -15.30
N ALA A 304 -14.87 -14.76 -16.55
CA ALA A 304 -15.35 -15.99 -17.20
C ALA A 304 -14.84 -17.25 -16.51
N GLU A 305 -13.57 -17.27 -16.05
CA GLU A 305 -13.01 -18.38 -15.23
C GLU A 305 -13.77 -18.55 -13.92
N ILE A 306 -14.00 -17.43 -13.21
CA ILE A 306 -14.78 -17.44 -11.95
C ILE A 306 -16.17 -17.99 -12.17
N ASN A 307 -16.86 -17.62 -13.24
CA ASN A 307 -18.20 -18.12 -13.55
C ASN A 307 -18.18 -19.65 -13.85
N ARG A 308 -17.20 -20.11 -14.62
CA ARG A 308 -17.00 -21.56 -14.85
C ARG A 308 -16.74 -22.32 -13.55
N ALA A 309 -15.93 -21.75 -12.64
CA ALA A 309 -15.66 -22.35 -11.34
C ALA A 309 -16.94 -22.41 -10.46
N LYS A 310 -17.77 -21.37 -10.49
CA LYS A 310 -19.09 -21.34 -9.81
C LYS A 310 -20.01 -22.43 -10.34
N GLU A 311 -20.09 -22.61 -11.66
CA GLU A 311 -20.90 -23.64 -12.29
C GLU A 311 -20.40 -25.05 -11.94
N SER A 312 -19.08 -25.25 -11.96
CA SER A 312 -18.46 -26.56 -11.69
C SER A 312 -18.57 -26.98 -10.23
N LEU A 313 -18.35 -26.06 -9.28
CA LEU A 313 -18.32 -26.34 -7.84
C LEU A 313 -19.70 -26.20 -7.18
N GLY A 314 -20.65 -25.52 -7.83
CA GLY A 314 -21.99 -25.31 -7.29
C GLY A 314 -21.97 -24.76 -5.86
N SER A 315 -22.57 -25.50 -4.91
CA SER A 315 -22.65 -25.07 -3.51
C SER A 315 -21.32 -25.07 -2.75
N GLU A 316 -20.26 -25.69 -3.28
CA GLU A 316 -18.93 -25.66 -2.68
C GLU A 316 -18.18 -24.35 -2.98
N TYR A 317 -18.59 -23.62 -4.02
CA TYR A 317 -18.00 -22.33 -4.34
C TYR A 317 -18.39 -21.27 -3.32
N GLN A 318 -17.40 -20.64 -2.71
CA GLN A 318 -17.63 -19.54 -1.76
C GLN A 318 -17.66 -18.19 -2.49
N ASP A 319 -18.83 -17.80 -2.99
CA ASP A 319 -18.95 -16.54 -3.70
C ASP A 319 -18.81 -15.33 -2.75
N ASN A 320 -17.70 -14.66 -2.89
CA ASN A 320 -17.36 -13.45 -2.13
C ASN A 320 -17.33 -12.19 -3.01
N GLY A 321 -17.64 -12.29 -4.30
CA GLY A 321 -17.59 -11.19 -5.26
C GLY A 321 -16.19 -10.68 -5.58
N LEU A 322 -15.12 -11.42 -5.22
CA LEU A 322 -13.73 -10.98 -5.40
C LEU A 322 -13.18 -11.39 -6.77
N LEU A 323 -12.54 -10.45 -7.47
CA LEU A 323 -11.86 -10.72 -8.75
C LEU A 323 -10.62 -11.60 -8.55
N ILE A 324 -9.83 -11.31 -7.52
CA ILE A 324 -8.61 -12.04 -7.15
C ILE A 324 -8.93 -12.95 -5.96
N CYS A 325 -9.31 -14.17 -6.28
CA CYS A 325 -9.72 -15.20 -5.32
C CYS A 325 -9.11 -16.54 -5.65
N GLN A 326 -9.15 -17.48 -4.69
CA GLN A 326 -8.78 -18.87 -4.89
C GLN A 326 -9.76 -19.55 -5.86
N PRO A 327 -9.43 -20.72 -6.45
CA PRO A 327 -10.32 -21.42 -7.38
C PRO A 327 -11.70 -21.74 -6.81
N ASP A 328 -11.81 -21.90 -5.50
CA ASP A 328 -13.07 -22.15 -4.78
C ASP A 328 -13.77 -20.85 -4.29
N GLY A 329 -13.33 -19.67 -4.73
CA GLY A 329 -13.91 -18.38 -4.37
C GLY A 329 -13.47 -17.82 -3.02
N ARG A 330 -12.65 -18.54 -2.22
CA ARG A 330 -12.11 -18.02 -0.96
C ARG A 330 -11.15 -16.84 -1.22
N PRO A 331 -11.08 -15.87 -0.30
CA PRO A 331 -10.16 -14.74 -0.44
C PRO A 331 -8.70 -15.18 -0.38
N ILE A 332 -7.84 -14.49 -1.12
CA ILE A 332 -6.38 -14.64 -1.06
C ILE A 332 -5.82 -13.65 -0.04
N ASP A 333 -5.02 -14.15 0.92
CA ASP A 333 -4.28 -13.27 1.83
C ASP A 333 -3.29 -12.40 1.05
N PRO A 334 -3.27 -11.06 1.22
CA PRO A 334 -2.29 -10.20 0.57
C PRO A 334 -0.84 -10.62 0.80
N ASN A 335 -0.54 -11.23 1.97
CA ASN A 335 0.80 -11.74 2.25
C ASN A 335 1.13 -12.97 1.40
N ASN A 336 0.13 -13.83 1.12
CA ASN A 336 0.34 -14.98 0.25
C ASN A 336 0.59 -14.54 -1.19
N LEU A 337 -0.15 -13.54 -1.69
CA LEU A 337 0.12 -12.95 -3.01
C LEU A 337 1.55 -12.40 -3.09
N CYS A 338 2.00 -11.65 -2.08
CA CYS A 338 3.38 -11.17 -2.00
C CYS A 338 4.41 -12.31 -1.96
N LYS A 339 4.07 -13.42 -1.28
CA LYS A 339 4.91 -14.60 -1.17
C LYS A 339 5.01 -15.32 -2.51
N SER A 340 3.88 -15.55 -3.19
CA SER A 340 3.86 -16.19 -4.53
C SER A 340 4.72 -15.40 -5.52
N PHE A 341 4.61 -14.09 -5.57
CA PHE A 341 5.46 -13.25 -6.43
C PHE A 341 6.95 -13.41 -6.10
N LYS A 342 7.30 -13.49 -4.82
CA LYS A 342 8.70 -13.69 -4.42
C LYS A 342 9.20 -15.09 -4.78
N GLU A 343 8.38 -16.11 -4.58
CA GLU A 343 8.70 -17.50 -4.92
C GLU A 343 8.89 -17.67 -6.42
N TRP A 344 8.00 -17.06 -7.22
CA TRP A 344 8.14 -17.03 -8.67
C TRP A 344 9.45 -16.37 -9.12
N GLN A 345 9.79 -15.18 -8.59
CA GLN A 345 11.07 -14.53 -8.89
C GLN A 345 12.29 -15.41 -8.54
N SER A 346 12.20 -16.16 -7.43
CA SER A 346 13.26 -17.06 -7.01
C SER A 346 13.39 -18.26 -7.95
N ALA A 347 12.26 -18.84 -8.39
CA ALA A 347 12.23 -19.94 -9.37
C ALA A 347 12.80 -19.53 -10.73
N MET A 348 12.55 -18.28 -11.14
CA MET A 348 13.09 -17.70 -12.37
C MET A 348 14.52 -17.16 -12.22
N ASN A 349 15.17 -17.38 -11.05
CA ASN A 349 16.53 -16.91 -10.74
C ASN A 349 16.72 -15.40 -10.94
N ILE A 350 15.69 -14.59 -10.68
CA ILE A 350 15.78 -13.14 -10.74
C ILE A 350 16.62 -12.63 -9.56
N THR A 351 17.77 -12.03 -9.85
CA THR A 351 18.72 -11.54 -8.84
C THR A 351 18.30 -10.18 -8.26
N ASP A 352 17.73 -9.30 -9.09
CA ASP A 352 17.24 -7.98 -8.67
C ASP A 352 15.76 -8.03 -8.30
N GLN A 353 15.43 -8.80 -7.25
CA GLN A 353 14.06 -9.00 -6.80
C GLN A 353 13.44 -7.72 -6.22
N ILE A 354 12.14 -7.52 -6.49
CA ILE A 354 11.31 -6.48 -5.89
C ILE A 354 10.06 -7.09 -5.22
N ASP A 355 9.45 -6.35 -4.30
CA ASP A 355 8.13 -6.69 -3.76
C ASP A 355 7.00 -6.04 -4.60
N LEU A 356 5.73 -6.42 -4.35
CA LEU A 356 4.58 -5.80 -5.02
C LEU A 356 4.51 -4.27 -4.83
N GLN A 357 5.03 -3.77 -3.72
CA GLN A 357 5.10 -2.32 -3.50
C GLN A 357 6.21 -1.67 -4.36
N GLY A 358 7.30 -2.41 -4.66
CA GLY A 358 8.31 -2.01 -5.64
C GLY A 358 7.72 -1.95 -7.05
N LEU A 359 6.88 -2.94 -7.42
CA LEU A 359 6.17 -2.95 -8.70
C LEU A 359 5.19 -1.76 -8.82
N ARG A 360 4.43 -1.47 -7.77
CA ARG A 360 3.61 -0.26 -7.70
C ARG A 360 4.46 1.02 -7.86
N LYS A 361 5.63 1.10 -7.20
CA LYS A 361 6.59 2.20 -7.37
C LYS A 361 7.02 2.33 -8.82
N SER A 362 7.33 1.22 -9.48
CA SER A 362 7.69 1.19 -10.91
C SER A 362 6.59 1.80 -11.79
N GLY A 363 5.32 1.42 -11.58
CA GLY A 363 4.18 1.98 -12.30
C GLY A 363 4.00 3.49 -12.06
N GLN A 364 4.21 3.96 -10.83
CA GLN A 364 4.18 5.39 -10.50
C GLN A 364 5.30 6.16 -11.21
N MET A 365 6.54 5.64 -11.17
CA MET A 365 7.69 6.24 -11.83
C MET A 365 7.48 6.34 -13.35
N HIS A 366 6.95 5.28 -13.97
CA HIS A 366 6.62 5.28 -15.39
C HIS A 366 5.58 6.38 -15.71
N LYS A 367 4.50 6.47 -14.93
CA LYS A 367 3.46 7.49 -15.12
C LYS A 367 3.97 8.92 -14.91
N ILE A 368 4.84 9.15 -13.93
CA ILE A 368 5.44 10.47 -13.71
C ILE A 368 6.22 10.92 -14.95
N ARG A 369 7.00 10.02 -15.58
CA ARG A 369 7.71 10.31 -16.83
C ARG A 369 6.74 10.61 -17.98
N LEU A 370 5.72 9.78 -18.16
CA LEU A 370 4.69 9.99 -19.20
C LEU A 370 3.95 11.32 -19.04
N THR A 371 3.69 11.74 -17.81
CA THR A 371 2.94 12.98 -17.50
C THR A 371 3.86 14.20 -17.33
N LYS A 372 5.14 14.10 -17.72
CA LYS A 372 6.13 15.19 -17.56
C LYS A 372 6.13 15.77 -16.14
N ASN A 373 6.27 14.88 -15.16
CA ASN A 373 6.36 15.20 -13.72
C ASN A 373 5.06 15.77 -13.10
N ASN A 374 3.89 15.40 -13.60
CA ASN A 374 2.62 15.75 -12.94
C ASN A 374 2.36 14.85 -11.73
N TYR A 375 3.01 15.19 -10.60
CA TYR A 375 2.90 14.44 -9.34
C TYR A 375 1.47 14.43 -8.77
N GLN A 376 0.69 15.49 -8.97
CA GLN A 376 -0.69 15.57 -8.46
C GLN A 376 -1.58 14.52 -9.14
N LEU A 377 -1.52 14.44 -10.47
CA LEU A 377 -2.30 13.47 -11.24
C LEU A 377 -1.92 12.03 -10.87
N VAL A 378 -0.61 11.74 -10.80
CA VAL A 378 -0.12 10.39 -10.48
C VAL A 378 -0.43 10.02 -9.03
N ALA A 379 -0.32 10.94 -8.08
CA ALA A 379 -0.67 10.73 -6.69
C ALA A 379 -2.17 10.43 -6.52
N ALA A 380 -3.04 11.20 -7.17
CA ALA A 380 -4.48 10.95 -7.19
C ALA A 380 -4.81 9.55 -7.77
N ASN A 381 -4.21 9.20 -8.92
CA ASN A 381 -4.36 7.87 -9.51
C ASN A 381 -3.88 6.75 -8.57
N ALA A 382 -2.80 6.97 -7.83
CA ALA A 382 -2.24 5.99 -6.91
C ALA A 382 -2.91 5.97 -5.53
N GLY A 383 -3.80 6.89 -5.20
CA GLY A 383 -4.43 7.01 -3.87
C GLY A 383 -3.41 7.27 -2.77
N GLN A 384 -2.61 8.33 -2.93
CA GLN A 384 -1.64 8.82 -1.94
C GLN A 384 -1.45 10.33 -2.10
N SER A 385 -0.76 10.99 -1.15
CA SER A 385 -0.48 12.41 -1.30
C SER A 385 0.71 12.68 -2.23
N PRO A 386 0.73 13.84 -2.91
CA PRO A 386 1.86 14.23 -3.76
C PRO A 386 3.19 14.27 -3.01
N GLU A 387 3.21 14.68 -1.75
CA GLU A 387 4.42 14.76 -0.91
C GLU A 387 5.03 13.38 -0.69
N VAL A 388 4.19 12.37 -0.40
CA VAL A 388 4.64 10.98 -0.27
C VAL A 388 5.22 10.47 -1.58
N LEU A 389 4.59 10.81 -2.71
CA LEU A 389 5.08 10.44 -4.02
C LEU A 389 6.43 11.09 -4.33
N MET A 390 6.56 12.41 -4.12
CA MET A 390 7.81 13.15 -4.32
C MET A 390 8.96 12.61 -3.46
N HIS A 391 8.69 12.32 -2.17
CA HIS A 391 9.71 11.76 -1.29
C HIS A 391 10.28 10.43 -1.80
N HIS A 392 9.44 9.60 -2.41
CA HIS A 392 9.86 8.32 -2.98
C HIS A 392 10.51 8.45 -4.36
N TYR A 393 10.33 9.59 -5.05
CA TYR A 393 10.75 9.77 -6.44
C TYR A 393 12.11 10.46 -6.60
N ASN A 394 12.62 11.15 -5.57
CA ASN A 394 13.86 11.95 -5.62
C ASN A 394 15.13 11.21 -6.13
N GLU A 395 15.04 9.95 -6.50
CA GLU A 395 16.13 9.13 -7.00
C GLU A 395 16.23 9.01 -8.53
N ALA A 396 15.14 9.22 -9.26
CA ALA A 396 15.16 9.06 -10.72
C ALA A 396 15.91 10.19 -11.45
N LEU A 397 16.43 11.13 -10.70
CA LEU A 397 16.95 12.39 -11.18
C LEU A 397 18.34 12.38 -11.83
N GLU A 398 19.12 11.31 -11.78
CA GLU A 398 20.48 11.38 -12.37
C GLU A 398 20.43 11.45 -13.89
N VAL A 399 19.61 10.64 -14.55
CA VAL A 399 19.43 10.72 -16.01
C VAL A 399 18.74 12.03 -16.41
N GLU A 400 17.76 12.45 -15.61
CA GLU A 400 17.04 13.72 -15.83
C GLU A 400 17.94 14.94 -15.58
N LYS A 401 18.87 14.89 -14.63
CA LYS A 401 19.89 15.92 -14.40
C LYS A 401 20.83 16.06 -15.59
N GLN A 402 21.24 14.95 -16.19
CA GLN A 402 22.05 14.98 -17.40
C GLN A 402 21.27 15.57 -18.59
N GLN A 403 19.99 15.18 -18.74
CA GLN A 403 19.11 15.77 -19.75
C GLN A 403 18.88 17.26 -19.51
N LEU A 404 18.68 17.67 -18.24
CA LEU A 404 18.54 19.07 -17.87
C LEU A 404 19.81 19.85 -18.23
N ALA A 405 21.00 19.32 -17.95
CA ALA A 405 22.25 19.96 -18.34
C ALA A 405 22.34 20.17 -19.87
N SER A 406 21.98 19.16 -20.67
CA SER A 406 21.93 19.28 -22.12
C SER A 406 20.86 20.29 -22.61
N MET A 407 19.71 20.34 -21.94
CA MET A 407 18.66 21.34 -22.25
C MET A 407 19.13 22.77 -21.92
N VAL A 408 19.79 22.95 -20.78
CA VAL A 408 20.38 24.24 -20.41
C VAL A 408 21.47 24.62 -21.42
N GLU A 409 22.35 23.70 -21.77
CA GLU A 409 23.39 23.91 -22.77
C GLU A 409 22.80 24.38 -24.10
N SER A 410 21.78 23.68 -24.61
CA SER A 410 21.14 24.01 -25.89
C SER A 410 20.31 25.31 -25.84
N SER A 411 19.79 25.71 -24.68
CA SER A 411 18.94 26.90 -24.53
C SER A 411 19.71 28.17 -24.15
N PHE A 412 20.80 28.01 -23.40
CA PHE A 412 21.53 29.14 -22.81
C PHE A 412 22.79 29.51 -23.59
N TYR A 413 23.52 28.52 -24.07
CA TYR A 413 24.71 28.77 -24.85
C TYR A 413 24.36 28.89 -26.34
N PRO A 414 24.78 29.96 -27.03
CA PRO A 414 24.56 30.05 -28.48
C PRO A 414 25.22 28.89 -29.13
N THR A 415 24.44 28.10 -29.87
CA THR A 415 25.01 27.05 -30.70
C THR A 415 26.10 27.69 -31.58
N PRO A 416 27.37 27.25 -31.50
CA PRO A 416 28.37 27.77 -32.44
C PRO A 416 27.79 27.62 -33.84
N ALA A 417 27.64 28.74 -34.53
CA ALA A 417 27.14 28.76 -35.91
C ALA A 417 27.92 27.63 -36.64
N LYS A 418 27.24 26.56 -37.01
CA LYS A 418 27.83 25.59 -37.90
C LYS A 418 28.36 26.43 -39.07
N SER A 419 29.68 26.53 -39.17
CA SER A 419 30.33 27.09 -40.37
C SER A 419 29.52 26.58 -41.54
N ASN A 420 29.08 27.48 -42.40
CA ASN A 420 28.38 27.17 -43.65
C ASN A 420 29.28 26.26 -44.53
N GLU A 421 29.41 25.03 -44.13
CA GLU A 421 29.68 23.98 -45.09
C GLU A 421 28.36 23.82 -45.83
N LYS A 422 28.34 24.41 -47.03
CA LYS A 422 27.36 24.04 -48.04
C LYS A 422 27.27 22.52 -48.01
N PRO A 423 26.05 21.95 -47.91
CA PRO A 423 25.92 20.51 -48.07
C PRO A 423 26.67 20.16 -49.35
N ALA A 424 27.69 19.31 -49.23
CA ALA A 424 28.41 18.83 -50.38
C ALA A 424 27.34 18.35 -51.34
N SER A 425 27.19 19.05 -52.48
CA SER A 425 26.30 18.61 -53.54
C SER A 425 26.89 17.29 -54.00
N LEU A 426 26.30 16.19 -53.57
CA LEU A 426 26.60 14.90 -54.12
C LEU A 426 26.44 15.03 -55.63
N ASP A 427 27.51 14.78 -56.35
CA ASP A 427 27.48 14.79 -57.79
C ASP A 427 26.49 13.72 -58.29
N ALA A 428 25.74 14.02 -59.35
CA ALA A 428 24.75 13.11 -59.90
C ALA A 428 25.32 11.69 -60.14
N ALA A 429 26.62 11.60 -60.40
CA ALA A 429 27.36 10.36 -60.56
C ALA A 429 27.52 9.57 -59.25
N GLU A 430 27.73 10.25 -58.12
CA GLU A 430 27.79 9.64 -56.79
C GLU A 430 26.42 9.16 -56.32
N ILE A 431 25.36 9.92 -56.62
CA ILE A 431 23.97 9.54 -56.30
C ILE A 431 23.58 8.29 -57.11
N LEU A 432 23.92 8.23 -58.39
CA LEU A 432 23.67 7.06 -59.24
C LEU A 432 24.44 5.82 -58.77
N LYS A 433 25.66 5.99 -58.28
CA LYS A 433 26.46 4.90 -57.72
C LYS A 433 25.87 4.36 -56.40
N LEU A 434 25.42 5.23 -55.50
CA LEU A 434 24.73 4.86 -54.24
C LEU A 434 23.39 4.14 -54.48
N ILE A 435 22.67 4.51 -55.55
CA ILE A 435 21.42 3.87 -55.96
C ILE A 435 21.70 2.47 -56.57
N GLN A 436 22.78 2.31 -57.30
CA GLN A 436 23.18 1.02 -57.90
C GLN A 436 23.71 0.03 -56.84
N GLU A 437 24.40 0.53 -55.82
CA GLU A 437 24.98 -0.28 -54.75
C GLU A 437 23.94 -0.66 -53.66
N ASN A 438 22.75 -0.01 -53.60
CA ASN A 438 21.69 -0.27 -52.61
C ASN A 438 20.32 -0.50 -53.26
N PRO A 439 19.94 -1.75 -53.58
CA PRO A 439 18.66 -2.10 -54.21
C PRO A 439 17.44 -1.65 -53.42
N ASP A 440 17.52 -1.67 -52.08
CA ASP A 440 16.43 -1.23 -51.19
C ASP A 440 16.18 0.29 -51.23
N LEU A 441 17.23 1.08 -51.43
CA LEU A 441 17.12 2.53 -51.58
C LEU A 441 16.50 2.90 -52.94
N SER A 442 16.83 2.15 -53.97
CA SER A 442 16.26 2.27 -55.31
C SER A 442 14.75 1.99 -55.30
N ALA A 443 14.31 0.94 -54.61
CA ALA A 443 12.90 0.58 -54.49
C ALA A 443 12.09 1.66 -53.72
N LYS A 444 12.65 2.21 -52.63
CA LYS A 444 12.03 3.29 -51.86
C LYS A 444 11.93 4.60 -52.63
N LEU A 445 12.94 4.97 -53.41
CA LEU A 445 12.92 6.16 -54.27
C LEU A 445 11.88 6.04 -55.37
N MET A 446 11.77 4.87 -56.00
CA MET A 446 10.74 4.60 -57.01
C MET A 446 9.32 4.64 -56.42
N GLN A 447 9.16 4.25 -55.18
CA GLN A 447 7.88 4.33 -54.46
C GLN A 447 7.49 5.77 -54.15
N LEU A 448 8.45 6.61 -53.75
CA LEU A 448 8.23 8.05 -53.49
C LEU A 448 7.93 8.84 -54.77
N LEU A 449 8.57 8.50 -55.89
CA LEU A 449 8.29 9.15 -57.17
C LEU A 449 6.95 8.77 -57.79
N LYS A 450 6.39 7.59 -57.45
CA LYS A 450 5.05 7.15 -57.85
C LYS A 450 3.91 7.80 -57.07
N VAL A 451 4.20 8.42 -55.93
CA VAL A 451 3.22 9.13 -55.11
C VAL A 451 3.13 10.62 -55.45
N SER A 452 4.05 11.14 -56.28
CA SER A 452 4.14 12.55 -56.68
C SER A 452 3.73 12.80 -58.14
N ALA A 453 3.17 11.81 -58.84
CA ALA A 453 2.57 11.91 -60.19
C ALA A 453 1.07 11.49 -60.10
#